data_2fe4c524763d7bc2ac3e805edb093de9
#
_entry.id   2fe4c524763d7bc2ac3e805edb093de9
#
_cell.length_a   1.000
_cell.length_b   1.000
_cell.length_c   1.000
_cell.angle_alpha   90.00
_cell.angle_beta   90.00
_cell.angle_gamma   90.00
#
_symmetry.space_group_name_H-M   'P 1'
#
loop_
_entity.id
_entity.type
_entity.pdbx_description
1 polymer ?
#
loop_
_entity_poly.entity_id
_entity_poly.type
_entity_poly.pdbx_seq_one_letter_code
_entity_poly.pdbx_strand_id
1 'polypeptide(L)'
;VNAQEDGNRDENGKVVRGPYLTNQFGDNWFVNVGGGVNIAYDNADWALGGAVNVNAGKWITPSVGARVGFNGITGMDGRFGYIHADALWNISNAIGGYKETRLWDFVPYLHAGFLYDRPIAGREWGAGAGLLNLVRLTDRLDLTLDLRAAFVNARIHASEGVACLMTSTLGLAVDLGKNNWVRAANWHNPEDSDAIAAAEASAAALAAANAALAADKKGLQDEN
;
A
#
# COMPACT_ATOMS: atom_id res chain seq x y z
N VAL A 1 18.56 -15.12 15.26
CA VAL A 1 18.03 -14.98 13.89
C VAL A 1 17.00 -13.87 13.92
N ASN A 2 17.25 -12.82 13.16
CA ASN A 2 16.62 -11.53 13.30
C ASN A 2 15.15 -11.57 12.84
N ALA A 3 14.22 -11.60 13.79
CA ALA A 3 12.79 -11.35 13.56
C ALA A 3 12.51 -9.90 13.03
N GLN A 4 13.55 -9.11 12.82
CA GLN A 4 13.46 -7.74 12.31
C GLN A 4 13.45 -7.63 10.79
N GLU A 5 13.85 -8.69 10.05
CA GLU A 5 13.95 -8.62 8.59
C GLU A 5 12.62 -8.88 7.85
N ASP A 6 11.60 -9.43 8.51
CA ASP A 6 10.28 -9.69 7.93
C ASP A 6 9.18 -9.10 8.83
N GLY A 7 9.09 -7.77 8.88
CA GLY A 7 8.21 -7.02 9.80
C GLY A 7 6.72 -7.39 9.81
N ASN A 8 6.22 -8.20 8.89
CA ASN A 8 4.85 -8.71 8.88
C ASN A 8 4.75 -10.22 8.63
N ARG A 9 5.78 -11.00 8.97
CA ARG A 9 5.75 -12.47 8.99
C ARG A 9 6.02 -12.98 10.39
N ASP A 10 5.35 -14.09 10.75
CA ASP A 10 5.64 -14.84 11.98
C ASP A 10 6.88 -15.76 11.80
N GLU A 11 7.21 -16.47 12.87
CA GLU A 11 8.36 -17.40 12.90
C GLU A 11 8.22 -18.54 11.86
N ASN A 12 7.00 -18.82 11.40
CA ASN A 12 6.69 -19.85 10.40
C ASN A 12 6.62 -19.28 8.98
N GLY A 13 6.92 -17.99 8.80
CA GLY A 13 6.87 -17.31 7.52
C GLY A 13 5.48 -16.92 7.03
N LYS A 14 4.43 -17.06 7.84
CA LYS A 14 3.06 -16.64 7.51
C LYS A 14 2.95 -15.12 7.61
N VAL A 15 2.28 -14.51 6.64
CA VAL A 15 1.98 -13.07 6.67
C VAL A 15 1.02 -12.78 7.81
N VAL A 16 1.44 -11.96 8.76
CA VAL A 16 0.66 -11.58 9.93
C VAL A 16 0.24 -10.13 9.82
N ARG A 17 -1.04 -9.87 10.00
CA ARG A 17 -1.61 -8.53 10.10
C ARG A 17 -1.68 -8.15 11.58
N GLY A 18 -1.25 -6.94 11.93
CA GLY A 18 -1.29 -6.54 13.32
C GLY A 18 -0.71 -5.17 13.59
N PRO A 19 -0.73 -4.70 14.83
CA PRO A 19 -0.20 -3.40 15.19
C PRO A 19 1.31 -3.33 15.00
N TYR A 20 1.75 -2.24 14.39
CA TYR A 20 3.14 -1.91 14.19
C TYR A 20 3.55 -0.74 15.07
N LEU A 21 4.74 -0.79 15.65
CA LEU A 21 5.31 0.30 16.44
C LEU A 21 5.58 1.55 15.59
N THR A 22 5.82 1.36 14.31
CA THR A 22 6.02 2.39 13.30
C THR A 22 4.73 2.74 12.56
N ASN A 23 3.63 2.90 13.24
CA ASN A 23 2.36 3.36 12.67
C ASN A 23 1.74 4.50 13.52
N GLN A 24 2.59 5.39 14.00
CA GLN A 24 2.15 6.62 14.65
C GLN A 24 1.81 7.67 13.59
N PHE A 25 1.17 8.77 13.98
CA PHE A 25 0.77 9.82 13.04
C PHE A 25 1.94 10.36 12.23
N GLY A 26 3.12 10.54 12.84
CA GLY A 26 4.34 11.06 12.21
C GLY A 26 5.10 10.06 11.33
N ASP A 27 4.75 8.76 11.37
CA ASP A 27 5.49 7.71 10.69
C ASP A 27 4.94 7.44 9.28
N ASN A 28 5.80 6.89 8.41
CA ASN A 28 5.43 6.34 7.09
C ASN A 28 4.80 7.36 6.12
N TRP A 29 5.13 8.63 6.26
CA TRP A 29 4.81 9.65 5.29
C TRP A 29 5.81 9.63 4.13
N PHE A 30 5.33 9.97 2.94
CA PHE A 30 6.18 10.17 1.77
C PHE A 30 5.73 11.38 0.95
N VAL A 31 6.67 11.97 0.23
CA VAL A 31 6.41 13.01 -0.77
C VAL A 31 7.00 12.54 -2.09
N ASN A 32 6.26 12.71 -3.17
CA ASN A 32 6.66 12.33 -4.52
C ASN A 32 6.56 13.52 -5.46
N VAL A 33 7.55 13.68 -6.34
CA VAL A 33 7.57 14.66 -7.42
C VAL A 33 7.98 13.98 -8.70
N GLY A 34 7.29 14.23 -9.80
CA GLY A 34 7.59 13.61 -11.08
C GLY A 34 7.19 14.45 -12.26
N GLY A 35 7.70 14.06 -13.43
CA GLY A 35 7.38 14.65 -14.70
C GLY A 35 7.32 13.61 -15.81
N GLY A 36 6.58 13.89 -16.86
CA GLY A 36 6.40 12.94 -17.94
C GLY A 36 5.43 13.43 -19.01
N VAL A 37 4.66 12.50 -19.53
CA VAL A 37 3.74 12.74 -20.65
C VAL A 37 2.30 12.47 -20.26
N ASN A 38 1.39 13.14 -20.96
CA ASN A 38 -0.03 12.91 -20.89
C ASN A 38 -0.60 12.64 -22.29
N ILE A 39 -1.48 11.67 -22.40
CA ILE A 39 -2.31 11.43 -23.57
C ILE A 39 -3.75 11.71 -23.15
N ALA A 40 -4.35 12.72 -23.77
CA ALA A 40 -5.77 13.01 -23.63
C ALA A 40 -6.53 12.41 -24.82
N TYR A 41 -7.59 11.68 -24.56
CA TYR A 41 -8.44 11.05 -25.55
C TYR A 41 -9.90 11.50 -25.34
N ASP A 42 -10.51 12.03 -26.39
CA ASP A 42 -11.89 12.47 -26.42
C ASP A 42 -12.53 12.17 -27.78
N ASN A 43 -13.62 11.41 -27.80
CA ASN A 43 -14.48 11.12 -28.98
C ASN A 43 -13.77 10.79 -30.31
N ALA A 44 -12.68 10.06 -30.31
CA ALA A 44 -11.83 9.70 -31.43
C ALA A 44 -10.65 10.66 -31.72
N ASP A 45 -10.57 11.80 -31.09
CA ASP A 45 -9.40 12.66 -31.14
C ASP A 45 -8.48 12.37 -29.96
N TRP A 46 -7.19 12.51 -30.19
CA TRP A 46 -6.20 12.38 -29.14
C TRP A 46 -5.14 13.46 -29.23
N ALA A 47 -4.60 13.81 -28.09
CA ALA A 47 -3.53 14.80 -28.01
C ALA A 47 -2.45 14.33 -27.02
N LEU A 48 -1.19 14.52 -27.40
CA LEU A 48 -0.04 14.32 -26.55
C LEU A 48 0.35 15.63 -25.87
N GLY A 49 0.61 15.58 -24.58
CA GLY A 49 1.07 16.71 -23.79
C GLY A 49 2.06 16.32 -22.72
N GLY A 50 2.49 17.31 -21.96
CA GLY A 50 3.34 17.10 -20.79
C GLY A 50 2.50 16.88 -19.53
N ALA A 51 3.09 16.19 -18.55
CA ALA A 51 2.54 16.01 -17.22
C ALA A 51 3.61 16.27 -16.16
N VAL A 52 3.19 16.89 -15.06
CA VAL A 52 3.98 16.99 -13.82
C VAL A 52 3.11 16.58 -12.65
N ASN A 53 3.68 15.94 -11.64
CA ASN A 53 2.95 15.58 -10.43
C ASN A 53 3.70 15.97 -9.17
N VAL A 54 2.91 16.29 -8.13
CA VAL A 54 3.39 16.44 -6.75
C VAL A 54 2.37 15.78 -5.85
N ASN A 55 2.85 14.84 -5.04
CA ASN A 55 1.98 14.05 -4.18
C ASN A 55 2.56 14.00 -2.75
N ALA A 56 1.67 13.93 -1.77
CA ALA A 56 2.02 13.59 -0.39
C ALA A 56 1.11 12.45 0.07
N GLY A 57 1.68 11.46 0.71
CA GLY A 57 0.94 10.29 1.14
C GLY A 57 1.48 9.68 2.42
N LYS A 58 0.74 8.70 2.90
CA LYS A 58 1.07 7.94 4.11
C LYS A 58 0.73 6.49 3.91
N TRP A 59 1.66 5.63 4.25
CA TRP A 59 1.38 4.21 4.42
C TRP A 59 0.73 3.98 5.80
N ILE A 60 -0.46 3.36 5.81
CA ILE A 60 -1.23 3.03 7.02
C ILE A 60 -0.83 1.64 7.52
N THR A 61 -0.57 0.75 6.59
CA THR A 61 0.00 -0.58 6.81
C THR A 61 1.09 -0.82 5.76
N PRO A 62 1.90 -1.88 5.86
CA PRO A 62 2.86 -2.20 4.79
C PRO A 62 2.22 -2.36 3.40
N SER A 63 0.92 -2.68 3.36
CA SER A 63 0.22 -2.98 2.11
C SER A 63 -0.84 -1.96 1.72
N VAL A 64 -1.24 -1.05 2.62
CA VAL A 64 -2.32 -0.08 2.35
C VAL A 64 -1.84 1.32 2.69
N GLY A 65 -2.03 2.22 1.76
CA GLY A 65 -1.72 3.63 1.92
C GLY A 65 -2.77 4.54 1.31
N ALA A 66 -2.61 5.82 1.57
CA ALA A 66 -3.39 6.87 0.94
C ALA A 66 -2.47 8.02 0.55
N ARG A 67 -2.80 8.71 -0.54
CA ARG A 67 -2.10 9.94 -0.92
C ARG A 67 -3.08 10.97 -1.46
N VAL A 68 -2.68 12.21 -1.39
CA VAL A 68 -3.30 13.34 -2.07
C VAL A 68 -2.27 13.98 -2.98
N GLY A 69 -2.72 14.55 -4.09
CA GLY A 69 -1.78 15.10 -5.04
C GLY A 69 -2.40 16.05 -6.04
N PHE A 70 -1.49 16.60 -6.82
CA PHE A 70 -1.77 17.51 -7.91
C PHE A 70 -1.01 17.04 -9.15
N ASN A 71 -1.73 16.94 -10.27
CA ASN A 71 -1.16 16.76 -11.59
C ASN A 71 -1.42 18.01 -12.44
N GLY A 72 -0.36 18.61 -12.94
CA GLY A 72 -0.42 19.60 -14.01
C GLY A 72 -0.31 18.89 -15.35
N ILE A 73 -1.28 19.08 -16.23
CA ILE A 73 -1.41 18.34 -17.49
C ILE A 73 -1.55 19.37 -18.62
N THR A 74 -0.88 19.14 -19.74
CA THR A 74 -1.07 19.88 -20.98
C THR A 74 -1.56 18.95 -22.09
N GLY A 75 -2.25 19.49 -23.09
CA GLY A 75 -2.76 18.74 -24.23
C GLY A 75 -4.11 19.31 -24.69
N MET A 76 -4.54 18.97 -25.92
CA MET A 76 -5.80 19.44 -26.52
C MET A 76 -5.98 20.97 -26.39
N ASP A 77 -4.92 21.74 -26.68
CA ASP A 77 -4.86 23.21 -26.60
C ASP A 77 -5.14 23.82 -25.23
N GLY A 78 -5.15 22.99 -24.15
CA GLY A 78 -5.43 23.38 -22.78
C GLY A 78 -4.32 23.09 -21.78
N ARG A 79 -4.47 23.68 -20.60
CA ARG A 79 -3.67 23.40 -19.40
C ARG A 79 -4.62 23.06 -18.27
N PHE A 80 -4.50 21.84 -17.78
CA PHE A 80 -5.38 21.30 -16.76
C PHE A 80 -4.62 21.07 -15.45
N GLY A 81 -5.29 21.32 -14.36
CA GLY A 81 -4.88 20.89 -13.04
C GLY A 81 -5.83 19.82 -12.52
N TYR A 82 -5.29 18.70 -12.07
CA TYR A 82 -6.05 17.62 -11.46
C TYR A 82 -5.63 17.45 -10.00
N ILE A 83 -6.52 17.80 -9.09
CA ILE A 83 -6.35 17.56 -7.65
C ILE A 83 -7.06 16.26 -7.31
N HIS A 84 -6.36 15.32 -6.68
CA HIS A 84 -6.88 13.97 -6.46
C HIS A 84 -6.51 13.41 -5.09
N ALA A 85 -7.27 12.42 -4.68
CA ALA A 85 -6.95 11.52 -3.59
C ALA A 85 -6.91 10.08 -4.12
N ASP A 86 -5.94 9.29 -3.66
CA ASP A 86 -5.69 7.94 -4.11
C ASP A 86 -5.69 6.96 -2.93
N ALA A 87 -6.31 5.81 -3.12
CA ALA A 87 -6.20 4.65 -2.24
C ALA A 87 -5.18 3.68 -2.82
N LEU A 88 -4.08 3.47 -2.13
CA LEU A 88 -2.92 2.70 -2.58
C LEU A 88 -2.97 1.27 -2.01
N TRP A 89 -2.67 0.27 -2.85
CA TRP A 89 -2.53 -1.11 -2.43
C TRP A 89 -1.20 -1.70 -2.89
N ASN A 90 -0.22 -1.80 -1.98
CA ASN A 90 1.05 -2.46 -2.27
C ASN A 90 0.86 -3.97 -2.28
N ILE A 91 0.61 -4.54 -3.47
CA ILE A 91 0.40 -5.97 -3.63
C ILE A 91 1.68 -6.79 -3.47
N SER A 92 2.85 -6.19 -3.70
CA SER A 92 4.13 -6.83 -3.42
C SER A 92 4.26 -7.18 -1.94
N ASN A 93 3.86 -6.25 -1.05
CA ASN A 93 3.85 -6.49 0.39
C ASN A 93 2.65 -7.35 0.85
N ALA A 94 1.47 -7.22 0.20
CA ALA A 94 0.29 -7.98 0.56
C ALA A 94 0.47 -9.49 0.31
N ILE A 95 1.10 -9.87 -0.80
CA ILE A 95 1.31 -11.26 -1.21
C ILE A 95 2.66 -11.77 -0.69
N GLY A 96 3.72 -11.01 -0.93
CA GLY A 96 5.10 -11.40 -0.61
C GLY A 96 5.52 -11.17 0.83
N GLY A 97 4.69 -10.51 1.67
CA GLY A 97 5.08 -10.00 2.98
C GLY A 97 5.96 -8.76 2.88
N TYR A 98 6.02 -7.98 3.95
CA TYR A 98 6.89 -6.82 4.01
C TYR A 98 8.36 -7.25 4.10
N LYS A 99 9.20 -6.64 3.26
CA LYS A 99 10.66 -6.78 3.31
C LYS A 99 11.29 -5.40 3.17
N GLU A 100 12.07 -4.99 4.16
CA GLU A 100 12.77 -3.71 4.15
C GLU A 100 13.75 -3.58 2.98
N THR A 101 14.32 -4.71 2.54
CA THR A 101 15.29 -4.78 1.44
C THR A 101 14.67 -5.00 0.06
N ARG A 102 13.34 -4.94 -0.06
CA ARG A 102 12.68 -5.12 -1.35
C ARG A 102 13.06 -4.00 -2.31
N LEU A 103 13.58 -4.39 -3.46
CA LEU A 103 14.03 -3.43 -4.48
C LEU A 103 12.84 -2.81 -5.23
N TRP A 104 11.78 -3.56 -5.49
CA TRP A 104 10.67 -3.14 -6.33
C TRP A 104 9.32 -3.47 -5.70
N ASP A 105 8.48 -2.45 -5.54
CA ASP A 105 7.11 -2.56 -5.11
C ASP A 105 6.14 -2.16 -6.22
N PHE A 106 5.11 -3.00 -6.40
CA PHE A 106 4.04 -2.82 -7.35
C PHE A 106 2.77 -2.42 -6.61
N VAL A 107 2.28 -1.21 -6.89
CA VAL A 107 1.24 -0.55 -6.13
C VAL A 107 0.12 -0.05 -7.05
N PRO A 108 -0.87 -0.90 -7.40
CA PRO A 108 -2.10 -0.42 -8.01
C PRO A 108 -2.85 0.50 -7.04
N TYR A 109 -3.61 1.44 -7.61
CA TYR A 109 -4.41 2.36 -6.82
C TYR A 109 -5.69 2.79 -7.56
N LEU A 110 -6.68 3.19 -6.78
CA LEU A 110 -7.87 3.88 -7.26
C LEU A 110 -7.77 5.34 -6.86
N HIS A 111 -8.29 6.21 -7.70
CA HIS A 111 -8.28 7.65 -7.43
C HIS A 111 -9.58 8.32 -7.82
N ALA A 112 -9.87 9.44 -7.16
CA ALA A 112 -10.90 10.38 -7.54
C ALA A 112 -10.44 11.81 -7.25
N GLY A 113 -10.97 12.78 -8.01
CA GLY A 113 -10.54 14.14 -7.84
C GLY A 113 -11.30 15.13 -8.70
N PHE A 114 -10.76 16.32 -8.79
CA PHE A 114 -11.30 17.41 -9.57
C PHE A 114 -10.30 17.86 -10.63
N LEU A 115 -10.75 17.87 -11.85
CA LEU A 115 -10.06 18.52 -12.96
C LEU A 115 -10.58 19.96 -13.09
N TYR A 116 -9.68 20.91 -13.26
CA TYR A 116 -10.04 22.29 -13.55
C TYR A 116 -9.20 22.83 -14.71
N ASP A 117 -9.83 23.64 -15.54
CA ASP A 117 -9.20 24.36 -16.63
C ASP A 117 -9.17 25.86 -16.30
N ARG A 118 -8.03 26.50 -16.51
CA ARG A 118 -7.87 27.94 -16.29
C ARG A 118 -8.60 28.82 -17.32
N PRO A 119 -8.60 28.50 -18.63
CA PRO A 119 -9.25 29.35 -19.61
C PRO A 119 -10.79 29.39 -19.53
N ILE A 120 -11.43 28.28 -19.14
CA ILE A 120 -12.88 28.08 -19.25
C ILE A 120 -13.59 28.11 -17.90
N ALA A 121 -12.86 28.18 -16.78
CA ALA A 121 -13.39 28.08 -15.40
C ALA A 121 -14.27 26.82 -15.16
N GLY A 122 -14.08 25.81 -15.97
CA GLY A 122 -14.75 24.50 -15.83
C GLY A 122 -14.17 23.70 -14.68
N ARG A 123 -15.03 23.03 -13.92
CA ARG A 123 -14.64 22.07 -12.89
C ARG A 123 -15.38 20.78 -13.16
N GLU A 124 -14.62 19.70 -13.35
CA GLU A 124 -15.20 18.39 -13.59
C GLU A 124 -14.64 17.37 -12.61
N TRP A 125 -15.50 16.45 -12.18
CA TRP A 125 -15.07 15.30 -11.42
C TRP A 125 -14.38 14.30 -12.33
N GLY A 126 -13.34 13.69 -11.81
CA GLY A 126 -12.67 12.58 -12.46
C GLY A 126 -12.43 11.47 -11.46
N ALA A 127 -12.49 10.25 -11.96
CA ALA A 127 -12.13 9.06 -11.21
C ALA A 127 -11.42 8.07 -12.13
N GLY A 128 -10.66 7.16 -11.54
CA GLY A 128 -9.96 6.17 -12.32
C GLY A 128 -9.05 5.28 -11.49
N ALA A 129 -8.09 4.69 -12.17
CA ALA A 129 -7.13 3.80 -11.58
C ALA A 129 -5.73 4.11 -12.10
N GLY A 130 -4.74 3.61 -11.37
CA GLY A 130 -3.36 3.74 -11.79
C GLY A 130 -2.47 2.66 -11.18
N LEU A 131 -1.21 2.75 -11.54
CA LEU A 131 -0.18 1.84 -11.15
C LEU A 131 1.07 2.64 -10.78
N LEU A 132 1.43 2.61 -9.52
CA LEU A 132 2.66 3.19 -9.02
C LEU A 132 3.69 2.07 -8.83
N ASN A 133 4.82 2.19 -9.53
CA ASN A 133 5.99 1.35 -9.32
C ASN A 133 6.99 2.13 -8.49
N LEU A 134 7.47 1.53 -7.42
CA LEU A 134 8.50 2.08 -6.54
C LEU A 134 9.74 1.21 -6.68
N VAL A 135 10.85 1.82 -7.08
CA VAL A 135 12.16 1.16 -7.15
C VAL A 135 13.07 1.81 -6.13
N ARG A 136 13.44 1.06 -5.11
CA ARG A 136 14.26 1.54 -4.00
C ARG A 136 15.67 1.90 -4.47
N LEU A 137 16.05 3.14 -4.26
CA LEU A 137 17.41 3.64 -4.50
C LEU A 137 18.23 3.69 -3.20
N THR A 138 17.58 4.09 -2.11
CA THR A 138 18.14 4.13 -0.75
C THR A 138 17.05 3.79 0.27
N ASP A 139 17.36 3.79 1.54
CA ASP A 139 16.38 3.55 2.62
C ASP A 139 15.27 4.61 2.70
N ARG A 140 15.43 5.75 2.01
CA ARG A 140 14.49 6.87 2.06
C ARG A 140 14.14 7.47 0.71
N LEU A 141 14.72 6.93 -0.36
CA LEU A 141 14.54 7.49 -1.70
C LEU A 141 14.18 6.38 -2.67
N ASP A 142 13.04 6.52 -3.31
CA ASP A 142 12.54 5.63 -4.35
C ASP A 142 12.46 6.35 -5.69
N LEU A 143 12.87 5.68 -6.75
CA LEU A 143 12.50 6.05 -8.11
C LEU A 143 11.05 5.61 -8.34
N THR A 144 10.24 6.48 -8.93
CA THR A 144 8.82 6.20 -9.15
C THR A 144 8.48 6.23 -10.64
N LEU A 145 7.71 5.24 -11.09
CA LEU A 145 7.00 5.28 -12.36
C LEU A 145 5.51 5.21 -12.05
N ASP A 146 4.80 6.31 -12.25
CA ASP A 146 3.36 6.43 -11.99
C ASP A 146 2.59 6.46 -13.31
N LEU A 147 1.76 5.46 -13.54
CA LEU A 147 0.86 5.32 -14.66
C LEU A 147 -0.55 5.55 -14.17
N ARG A 148 -1.26 6.53 -14.73
CA ARG A 148 -2.60 6.92 -14.28
C ARG A 148 -3.55 7.02 -15.47
N ALA A 149 -4.76 6.50 -15.31
CA ALA A 149 -5.88 6.73 -16.22
C ALA A 149 -7.03 7.40 -15.44
N ALA A 150 -7.40 8.61 -15.83
CA ALA A 150 -8.50 9.37 -15.25
C ALA A 150 -9.62 9.52 -16.29
N PHE A 151 -10.82 9.14 -15.91
CA PHE A 151 -12.03 9.36 -16.69
C PHE A 151 -12.74 10.60 -16.16
N VAL A 152 -12.97 11.56 -17.03
CA VAL A 152 -13.57 12.86 -16.71
C VAL A 152 -14.69 13.16 -17.69
N ASN A 153 -15.60 14.07 -17.32
CA ASN A 153 -16.62 14.50 -18.25
C ASN A 153 -15.99 15.37 -19.35
N ALA A 154 -16.28 15.07 -20.62
CA ALA A 154 -15.70 15.75 -21.78
C ALA A 154 -16.18 17.22 -21.96
N ARG A 155 -17.16 17.68 -21.18
CA ARG A 155 -17.61 19.10 -21.19
C ARG A 155 -16.49 20.10 -21.00
N ILE A 156 -15.37 19.66 -20.42
CA ILE A 156 -14.19 20.52 -20.25
C ILE A 156 -13.58 20.95 -21.59
N HIS A 157 -13.87 20.23 -22.67
CA HIS A 157 -13.47 20.52 -24.06
C HIS A 157 -14.63 20.92 -24.94
N ALA A 158 -15.79 21.34 -24.37
CA ALA A 158 -17.02 21.63 -25.10
C ALA A 158 -17.56 20.47 -25.95
N SER A 159 -17.15 19.24 -25.68
CA SER A 159 -17.68 18.01 -26.27
C SER A 159 -18.59 17.26 -25.32
N GLU A 160 -19.39 16.35 -25.85
CA GLU A 160 -20.28 15.50 -25.05
C GLU A 160 -19.64 14.13 -24.84
N GLY A 161 -19.77 13.57 -23.63
CA GLY A 161 -19.30 12.22 -23.32
C GLY A 161 -18.27 12.17 -22.19
N VAL A 162 -17.38 11.21 -22.28
CA VAL A 162 -16.31 10.96 -21.29
C VAL A 162 -14.96 11.03 -21.98
N ALA A 163 -14.09 11.87 -21.47
CA ALA A 163 -12.69 11.94 -21.87
C ALA A 163 -11.82 11.06 -20.96
N CYS A 164 -10.78 10.48 -21.51
CA CYS A 164 -9.78 9.73 -20.78
C CYS A 164 -8.44 10.47 -20.81
N LEU A 165 -7.88 10.72 -19.64
CA LEU A 165 -6.56 11.32 -19.47
C LEU A 165 -5.60 10.25 -18.96
N MET A 166 -4.62 9.86 -19.78
CA MET A 166 -3.59 8.91 -19.41
C MET A 166 -2.29 9.63 -19.16
N THR A 167 -1.77 9.56 -17.93
CA THR A 167 -0.46 10.15 -17.59
C THR A 167 0.55 9.07 -17.27
N SER A 168 1.79 9.28 -17.72
CA SER A 168 2.95 8.49 -17.36
C SER A 168 4.02 9.44 -16.85
N THR A 169 4.38 9.34 -15.57
CA THR A 169 5.38 10.20 -14.95
C THR A 169 6.48 9.38 -14.29
N LEU A 170 7.71 9.79 -14.54
CA LEU A 170 8.91 9.33 -13.85
C LEU A 170 9.28 10.36 -12.79
N GLY A 171 9.60 9.92 -11.58
CA GLY A 171 9.83 10.82 -10.46
C GLY A 171 10.64 10.21 -9.34
N LEU A 172 10.69 10.94 -8.24
CA LEU A 172 11.34 10.52 -7.01
C LEU A 172 10.34 10.66 -5.85
N ALA A 173 10.31 9.65 -5.00
CA ALA A 173 9.62 9.70 -3.72
C ALA A 173 10.64 9.71 -2.58
N VAL A 174 10.37 10.53 -1.56
CA VAL A 174 11.17 10.63 -0.35
C VAL A 174 10.32 10.25 0.84
N ASP A 175 10.77 9.26 1.60
CA ASP A 175 10.15 8.84 2.84
C ASP A 175 10.54 9.77 4.00
N LEU A 176 9.53 10.18 4.76
CA LEU A 176 9.64 11.08 5.89
C LEU A 176 9.42 10.33 7.20
N GLY A 177 10.16 10.72 8.24
CA GLY A 177 10.06 10.11 9.57
C GLY A 177 10.60 8.68 9.61
N LYS A 178 9.95 7.83 10.40
CA LYS A 178 10.22 6.39 10.42
C LYS A 178 9.45 5.74 9.27
N ASN A 179 10.11 4.94 8.47
CA ASN A 179 9.56 4.30 7.28
C ASN A 179 9.66 2.77 7.28
N ASN A 180 10.38 2.19 8.24
CA ASN A 180 10.45 0.74 8.44
C ASN A 180 9.29 0.25 9.32
N TRP A 181 8.84 -0.97 9.09
CA TRP A 181 7.72 -1.57 9.80
C TRP A 181 8.20 -2.55 10.86
N VAL A 182 8.06 -2.17 12.14
CA VAL A 182 8.43 -3.01 13.28
C VAL A 182 7.15 -3.47 13.99
N ARG A 183 6.99 -4.77 14.14
CA ARG A 183 5.84 -5.34 14.86
C ARG A 183 5.97 -5.13 16.36
N ALA A 184 4.83 -4.94 17.04
CA ALA A 184 4.78 -5.00 18.49
C ALA A 184 5.07 -6.44 18.96
N ALA A 185 6.02 -6.61 19.86
CA ALA A 185 6.49 -7.92 20.33
C ALA A 185 5.37 -8.76 20.98
N ASN A 186 4.35 -8.13 21.54
CA ASN A 186 3.25 -8.79 22.27
C ASN A 186 1.99 -8.94 21.41
N TRP A 187 2.05 -8.66 20.12
CA TRP A 187 0.88 -8.79 19.28
C TRP A 187 0.67 -10.25 18.86
N HIS A 188 -0.50 -10.78 19.16
CA HIS A 188 -0.98 -12.09 18.71
C HIS A 188 -2.15 -11.86 17.74
N ASN A 189 -2.19 -12.61 16.65
CA ASN A 189 -3.33 -12.61 15.77
C ASN A 189 -4.55 -13.20 16.53
N PRO A 190 -5.73 -12.54 16.55
CA PRO A 190 -6.93 -13.09 17.19
C PRO A 190 -7.31 -14.49 16.70
N GLU A 191 -7.04 -14.80 15.41
CA GLU A 191 -7.26 -16.13 14.84
C GLU A 191 -6.31 -17.20 15.41
N ASP A 192 -5.12 -16.79 15.88
CA ASP A 192 -4.14 -17.69 16.46
C ASP A 192 -4.38 -17.88 17.97
N SER A 193 -5.11 -16.97 18.65
CA SER A 193 -5.40 -17.06 20.08
C SER A 193 -6.21 -18.30 20.43
N ASP A 194 -7.19 -18.66 19.60
CA ASP A 194 -8.02 -19.85 19.80
C ASP A 194 -7.21 -21.14 19.55
N ALA A 195 -6.31 -21.13 18.59
CA ALA A 195 -5.40 -22.24 18.32
C ALA A 195 -4.37 -22.41 19.44
N ILE A 196 -3.83 -21.33 19.99
CA ILE A 196 -2.92 -21.32 21.14
C ILE A 196 -3.64 -21.86 22.37
N ALA A 197 -4.84 -21.37 22.67
CA ALA A 197 -5.64 -21.84 23.80
C ALA A 197 -5.99 -23.35 23.70
N ALA A 198 -6.31 -23.82 22.49
CA ALA A 198 -6.55 -25.23 22.23
C ALA A 198 -5.26 -26.08 22.39
N ALA A 199 -4.11 -25.58 21.95
CA ALA A 199 -2.83 -26.25 22.12
C ALA A 199 -2.41 -26.32 23.61
N GLU A 200 -2.58 -25.24 24.35
CA GLU A 200 -2.33 -25.21 25.80
C GLU A 200 -3.24 -26.17 26.57
N ALA A 201 -4.54 -26.23 26.25
CA ALA A 201 -5.46 -27.17 26.84
C ALA A 201 -5.08 -28.64 26.55
N SER A 202 -4.66 -28.92 25.33
CA SER A 202 -4.19 -30.28 24.94
C SER A 202 -2.89 -30.66 25.64
N ALA A 203 -1.96 -29.72 25.80
CA ALA A 203 -0.71 -29.95 26.54
C ALA A 203 -0.96 -30.20 28.03
N ALA A 204 -1.89 -29.47 28.63
CA ALA A 204 -2.31 -29.70 30.03
C ALA A 204 -2.97 -31.07 30.22
N ALA A 205 -3.81 -31.50 29.29
CA ALA A 205 -4.44 -32.81 29.31
C ALA A 205 -3.42 -33.95 29.17
N LEU A 206 -2.44 -33.80 28.28
CA LEU A 206 -1.34 -34.73 28.14
C LEU A 206 -0.45 -34.83 29.39
N ALA A 207 -0.14 -33.69 30.02
CA ALA A 207 0.60 -33.64 31.26
C ALA A 207 -0.12 -34.37 32.40
N ALA A 208 -1.47 -34.19 32.55
CA ALA A 208 -2.30 -34.88 33.52
C ALA A 208 -2.32 -36.39 33.25
N ALA A 209 -2.48 -36.81 31.99
CA ALA A 209 -2.48 -38.24 31.64
C ALA A 209 -1.11 -38.91 31.93
N ASN A 210 -0.01 -38.22 31.64
CA ASN A 210 1.32 -38.69 31.95
C ASN A 210 1.56 -38.80 33.48
N ALA A 211 1.03 -37.87 34.26
CA ALA A 211 1.12 -37.94 35.72
C ALA A 211 0.30 -39.11 36.29
N ALA A 212 -0.86 -39.40 35.76
CA ALA A 212 -1.70 -40.55 36.15
C ALA A 212 -0.99 -41.89 35.82
N LEU A 213 -0.43 -42.00 34.59
CA LEU A 213 0.34 -43.16 34.16
C LEU A 213 1.61 -43.41 35.04
N ALA A 214 2.25 -42.34 35.48
CA ALA A 214 3.40 -42.42 36.36
C ALA A 214 3.00 -42.92 37.78
N ALA A 215 1.83 -42.50 38.28
CA ALA A 215 1.27 -42.95 39.56
C ALA A 215 0.87 -44.42 39.48
N ASP A 216 0.19 -44.85 38.41
CA ASP A 216 -0.18 -46.27 38.21
C ASP A 216 1.04 -47.16 38.09
N LYS A 217 2.05 -46.72 37.38
CA LYS A 217 3.32 -47.49 37.28
C LYS A 217 4.04 -47.64 38.60
N LYS A 218 4.00 -46.61 39.45
CA LYS A 218 4.56 -46.67 40.79
C LYS A 218 3.75 -47.63 41.69
N GLY A 219 2.40 -47.59 41.64
CA GLY A 219 1.56 -48.53 42.36
C GLY A 219 1.85 -49.99 42.01
N LEU A 220 1.99 -50.31 40.73
CA LEU A 220 2.35 -51.66 40.26
C LEU A 220 3.77 -52.09 40.64
N GLN A 221 4.68 -51.15 40.89
CA GLN A 221 6.03 -51.47 41.38
C GLN A 221 6.10 -51.74 42.89
N ASP A 222 5.17 -51.13 43.65
CA ASP A 222 5.06 -51.28 45.08
C ASP A 222 4.29 -52.55 45.48
N GLU A 223 3.54 -53.19 44.56
CA GLU A 223 2.78 -54.45 44.75
C GLU A 223 3.60 -55.72 44.40
N ASN A 224 4.80 -55.61 43.81
CA ASN A 224 5.70 -56.73 43.52
C ASN A 224 6.94 -56.73 44.43
#